data_fda2dfb2b6d93789acce5f8f16d67113
#
_entry.id   fda2dfb2b6d93789acce5f8f16d67113
#
_cell.length_a   1.000
_cell.length_b   1.000
_cell.length_c   1.000
_cell.angle_alpha   90.00
_cell.angle_beta   90.00
_cell.angle_gamma   90.00
#
_symmetry.space_group_name_H-M   'P 1'
#
loop_
_entity.id
_entity.type
_entity.pdbx_description
1 polymer ?
#
loop_
_entity_poly.entity_id
_entity_poly.type
_entity_poly.pdbx_seq_one_letter_code
_entity_poly.pdbx_strand_id
1 'polypeptide(L)'
;MLNRLHSLILAMSAGMLLASSVPAVAQKAPPEPKTVADSINYIWYDIEHDFTAVAEAMPEDKWSFKPTQGEFKNVRTFGEQVKHVACGNEAWAKKILGEKPPARCDLGGPNPAKSKAEILAYLKESFKAIDKVIAETDDKNLMQATPGPYWGANRLSSLTATVWHISDHYGQLVVYLRMNGIVPPVSK
;
A
#
# COMPACT_ATOMS: atom_id res chain seq x y z
N MET A 1 26.23 -35.43 -59.61
CA MET A 1 26.73 -34.74 -58.43
C MET A 1 25.54 -34.32 -57.61
N LEU A 2 25.19 -35.05 -56.53
CA LEU A 2 24.02 -34.83 -55.70
C LEU A 2 24.36 -33.93 -54.52
N ASN A 3 23.78 -32.73 -54.45
CA ASN A 3 23.82 -31.88 -53.27
C ASN A 3 22.75 -32.32 -52.29
N ARG A 4 23.17 -32.81 -51.12
CA ARG A 4 22.26 -33.06 -49.98
C ARG A 4 22.13 -31.81 -49.13
N LEU A 5 20.92 -31.19 -49.14
CA LEU A 5 20.52 -30.19 -48.17
C LEU A 5 20.15 -30.89 -46.86
N HIS A 6 20.86 -30.57 -45.79
CA HIS A 6 20.49 -30.96 -44.44
C HIS A 6 19.56 -29.90 -43.83
N SER A 7 18.29 -30.25 -43.66
CA SER A 7 17.35 -29.43 -42.93
C SER A 7 17.53 -29.64 -41.42
N LEU A 8 18.02 -28.61 -40.74
CA LEU A 8 18.00 -28.55 -39.24
C LEU A 8 16.61 -28.15 -38.79
N ILE A 9 15.89 -29.06 -38.13
CA ILE A 9 14.63 -28.78 -37.45
C ILE A 9 15.01 -28.30 -36.06
N LEU A 10 14.78 -27.03 -35.78
CA LEU A 10 14.93 -26.42 -34.46
C LEU A 10 13.63 -26.62 -33.69
N ALA A 11 13.63 -27.55 -32.74
CA ALA A 11 12.51 -27.76 -31.86
C ALA A 11 12.50 -26.67 -30.77
N MET A 12 11.61 -25.67 -30.89
CA MET A 12 11.32 -24.71 -29.82
C MET A 12 10.41 -25.40 -28.78
N SER A 13 10.99 -25.78 -27.65
CA SER A 13 10.23 -26.19 -26.47
C SER A 13 9.68 -24.94 -25.76
N ALA A 14 8.40 -24.63 -25.98
CA ALA A 14 7.66 -23.62 -25.22
C ALA A 14 7.41 -24.15 -23.79
N GLY A 15 8.24 -23.72 -22.87
CA GLY A 15 8.03 -23.96 -21.45
C GLY A 15 6.83 -23.11 -20.96
N MET A 16 5.70 -23.75 -20.74
CA MET A 16 4.49 -23.14 -20.18
C MET A 16 4.71 -22.98 -18.68
N LEU A 17 5.10 -21.77 -18.22
CA LEU A 17 5.09 -21.40 -16.81
C LEU A 17 3.64 -21.32 -16.33
N LEU A 18 3.19 -22.37 -15.65
CA LEU A 18 1.97 -22.35 -14.88
C LEU A 18 2.17 -21.43 -13.66
N ALA A 19 1.76 -20.17 -13.79
CA ALA A 19 1.63 -19.28 -12.65
C ALA A 19 0.47 -19.80 -11.79
N SER A 20 0.80 -20.48 -10.69
CA SER A 20 -0.18 -20.85 -9.66
C SER A 20 -0.65 -19.58 -8.98
N SER A 21 -1.80 -19.05 -9.39
CA SER A 21 -2.51 -18.01 -8.67
C SER A 21 -3.02 -18.58 -7.35
N VAL A 22 -2.33 -18.30 -6.27
CA VAL A 22 -2.89 -18.50 -4.93
C VAL A 22 -4.08 -17.55 -4.81
N PRO A 23 -5.30 -18.03 -4.55
CA PRO A 23 -6.44 -17.14 -4.38
C PRO A 23 -6.16 -16.22 -3.18
N ALA A 24 -6.18 -14.92 -3.40
CA ALA A 24 -6.20 -13.96 -2.32
C ALA A 24 -7.45 -14.25 -1.49
N VAL A 25 -7.28 -14.61 -0.22
CA VAL A 25 -8.41 -14.74 0.70
C VAL A 25 -8.94 -13.31 0.85
N ALA A 26 -10.09 -13.03 0.22
CA ALA A 26 -10.76 -11.75 0.35
C ALA A 26 -11.07 -11.51 1.83
N GLN A 27 -10.52 -10.46 2.40
CA GLN A 27 -10.84 -10.05 3.76
C GLN A 27 -12.33 -9.74 3.82
N LYS A 28 -13.03 -10.33 4.80
CA LYS A 28 -14.46 -10.11 4.93
C LYS A 28 -14.72 -8.69 5.41
N ALA A 29 -15.61 -7.97 4.73
CA ALA A 29 -16.03 -6.64 5.15
C ALA A 29 -16.51 -6.64 6.60
N PRO A 30 -16.16 -5.62 7.41
CA PRO A 30 -16.65 -5.49 8.78
C PRO A 30 -18.17 -5.32 8.80
N PRO A 31 -18.85 -5.69 9.91
CA PRO A 31 -20.27 -5.45 10.06
C PRO A 31 -20.59 -3.95 10.10
N GLU A 32 -21.85 -3.61 9.91
CA GLU A 32 -22.31 -2.23 10.00
C GLU A 32 -21.93 -1.59 11.34
N PRO A 33 -21.31 -0.39 11.36
CA PRO A 33 -20.75 0.20 12.57
C PRO A 33 -21.86 0.66 13.54
N LYS A 34 -21.65 0.41 14.84
CA LYS A 34 -22.56 0.79 15.92
C LYS A 34 -21.93 1.73 16.94
N THR A 35 -20.61 1.84 16.91
CA THR A 35 -19.82 2.69 17.81
C THR A 35 -18.87 3.56 17.00
N VAL A 36 -18.19 4.52 17.64
CA VAL A 36 -17.14 5.33 17.00
C VAL A 36 -15.97 4.45 16.59
N ALA A 37 -15.60 3.49 17.42
CA ALA A 37 -14.53 2.54 17.12
C ALA A 37 -14.87 1.67 15.90
N ASP A 38 -16.11 1.14 15.82
CA ASP A 38 -16.57 0.39 14.64
C ASP A 38 -16.53 1.24 13.36
N SER A 39 -16.88 2.53 13.45
CA SER A 39 -16.86 3.44 12.30
C SER A 39 -15.44 3.65 11.75
N ILE A 40 -14.44 3.72 12.64
CA ILE A 40 -13.04 3.81 12.22
C ILE A 40 -12.62 2.53 11.52
N ASN A 41 -12.98 1.36 12.06
CA ASN A 41 -12.68 0.06 11.46
C ASN A 41 -13.31 -0.08 10.08
N TYR A 42 -14.56 0.38 9.93
CA TYR A 42 -15.29 0.33 8.65
C TYR A 42 -14.57 1.14 7.55
N ILE A 43 -14.23 2.40 7.84
CA ILE A 43 -13.52 3.27 6.90
C ILE A 43 -12.09 2.76 6.62
N TRP A 44 -11.43 2.22 7.64
CA TRP A 44 -10.10 1.64 7.49
C TRP A 44 -10.09 0.47 6.52
N TYR A 45 -11.05 -0.43 6.64
CA TYR A 45 -11.20 -1.58 5.73
C TYR A 45 -11.30 -1.14 4.26
N ASP A 46 -12.13 -0.13 3.97
CA ASP A 46 -12.31 0.35 2.61
C ASP A 46 -11.02 0.97 2.06
N ILE A 47 -10.35 1.83 2.83
CA ILE A 47 -9.14 2.50 2.34
C ILE A 47 -7.94 1.55 2.21
N GLU A 48 -7.81 0.55 3.08
CA GLU A 48 -6.79 -0.51 2.95
C GLU A 48 -6.99 -1.29 1.65
N HIS A 49 -8.22 -1.73 1.38
CA HIS A 49 -8.58 -2.45 0.17
C HIS A 49 -8.26 -1.62 -1.08
N ASP A 50 -8.74 -0.39 -1.12
CA ASP A 50 -8.61 0.50 -2.27
C ASP A 50 -7.15 0.88 -2.53
N PHE A 51 -6.41 1.21 -1.49
CA PHE A 51 -4.99 1.55 -1.60
C PHE A 51 -4.17 0.37 -2.09
N THR A 52 -4.43 -0.83 -1.57
CA THR A 52 -3.76 -2.06 -1.99
C THR A 52 -4.01 -2.34 -3.47
N ALA A 53 -5.28 -2.27 -3.90
CA ALA A 53 -5.64 -2.49 -5.30
C ALA A 53 -4.96 -1.49 -6.25
N VAL A 54 -4.88 -0.21 -5.87
CA VAL A 54 -4.17 0.82 -6.66
C VAL A 54 -2.67 0.56 -6.68
N ALA A 55 -2.06 0.20 -5.54
CA ALA A 55 -0.63 -0.11 -5.48
C ALA A 55 -0.26 -1.31 -6.37
N GLU A 56 -1.09 -2.35 -6.39
CA GLU A 56 -0.88 -3.54 -7.22
C GLU A 56 -1.06 -3.28 -8.73
N ALA A 57 -1.93 -2.35 -9.10
CA ALA A 57 -2.29 -2.07 -10.48
C ALA A 57 -1.15 -1.47 -11.32
N MET A 58 -0.18 -0.78 -10.73
CA MET A 58 0.95 -0.20 -11.46
C MET A 58 1.94 -1.31 -11.87
N PRO A 59 2.25 -1.49 -13.17
CA PRO A 59 3.29 -2.41 -13.63
C PRO A 59 4.65 -2.09 -13.03
N GLU A 60 5.49 -3.11 -12.82
CA GLU A 60 6.78 -2.97 -12.15
C GLU A 60 7.73 -2.01 -12.89
N ASP A 61 7.75 -2.06 -14.21
CA ASP A 61 8.55 -1.17 -15.07
C ASP A 61 8.15 0.31 -14.94
N LYS A 62 6.97 0.60 -14.38
CA LYS A 62 6.44 1.96 -14.14
C LYS A 62 6.47 2.40 -12.67
N TRP A 63 7.04 1.60 -11.79
CA TRP A 63 7.11 1.95 -10.35
C TRP A 63 8.00 3.15 -10.04
N SER A 64 8.94 3.49 -10.92
CA SER A 64 9.74 4.71 -10.83
C SER A 64 9.07 5.95 -11.45
N PHE A 65 7.83 5.82 -11.97
CA PHE A 65 7.11 6.94 -12.56
C PHE A 65 6.83 8.03 -11.53
N LYS A 66 7.02 9.28 -11.97
CA LYS A 66 6.56 10.51 -11.31
C LYS A 66 6.14 11.53 -12.34
N PRO A 67 5.17 12.42 -12.06
CA PRO A 67 4.82 13.53 -12.96
C PRO A 67 6.03 14.41 -13.29
N THR A 68 6.11 14.88 -14.54
CA THR A 68 7.20 15.74 -15.04
C THR A 68 6.69 17.03 -15.68
N GLN A 69 5.38 17.14 -15.96
CA GLN A 69 4.77 18.33 -16.56
C GLN A 69 4.05 19.12 -15.47
N GLY A 70 4.52 20.32 -15.19
CA GLY A 70 4.08 21.18 -14.09
C GLY A 70 5.11 21.27 -12.96
N GLU A 71 4.69 21.76 -11.80
CA GLU A 71 5.55 21.96 -10.63
C GLU A 71 5.61 20.70 -9.76
N PHE A 72 6.38 19.71 -10.20
CA PHE A 72 6.56 18.43 -9.53
C PHE A 72 8.00 18.20 -9.02
N LYS A 73 8.73 19.29 -8.72
CA LYS A 73 10.06 19.18 -8.13
C LYS A 73 9.99 18.47 -6.79
N ASN A 74 10.82 17.46 -6.60
CA ASN A 74 10.91 16.66 -5.35
C ASN A 74 9.67 15.81 -5.02
N VAL A 75 8.73 15.63 -5.95
CA VAL A 75 7.62 14.70 -5.74
C VAL A 75 8.15 13.26 -5.71
N ARG A 76 7.48 12.40 -4.93
CA ARG A 76 7.81 10.97 -4.84
C ARG A 76 7.42 10.25 -6.13
N THR A 77 8.21 9.23 -6.49
CA THR A 77 7.78 8.24 -7.47
C THR A 77 6.60 7.43 -6.96
N PHE A 78 5.94 6.65 -7.83
CA PHE A 78 4.85 5.77 -7.44
C PHE A 78 5.28 4.81 -6.31
N GLY A 79 6.40 4.10 -6.49
CA GLY A 79 6.93 3.18 -5.47
C GLY A 79 7.31 3.86 -4.17
N GLU A 80 7.91 5.06 -4.23
CA GLU A 80 8.22 5.85 -3.04
C GLU A 80 6.97 6.30 -2.28
N GLN A 81 5.87 6.61 -2.99
CA GLN A 81 4.58 6.92 -2.36
C GLN A 81 4.03 5.71 -1.59
N VAL A 82 4.01 4.53 -2.23
CA VAL A 82 3.53 3.29 -1.58
C VAL A 82 4.37 2.97 -0.35
N LYS A 83 5.69 3.05 -0.48
CA LYS A 83 6.62 2.80 0.62
C LYS A 83 6.49 3.82 1.75
N HIS A 84 6.24 5.09 1.41
CA HIS A 84 5.98 6.15 2.38
C HIS A 84 4.73 5.87 3.22
N VAL A 85 3.65 5.44 2.60
CA VAL A 85 2.42 5.05 3.31
C VAL A 85 2.67 3.87 4.23
N ALA A 86 3.40 2.84 3.78
CA ALA A 86 3.76 1.70 4.62
C ALA A 86 4.55 2.13 5.87
N CYS A 87 5.54 3.02 5.70
CA CYS A 87 6.29 3.58 6.82
C CYS A 87 5.41 4.43 7.76
N GLY A 88 4.50 5.22 7.21
CA GLY A 88 3.53 6.01 7.96
C GLY A 88 2.63 5.14 8.84
N ASN A 89 2.07 4.07 8.29
CA ASN A 89 1.26 3.11 9.03
C ASN A 89 2.04 2.50 10.19
N GLU A 90 3.27 2.02 9.94
CA GLU A 90 4.16 1.51 10.99
C GLU A 90 4.40 2.56 12.08
N ALA A 91 4.64 3.81 11.68
CA ALA A 91 4.89 4.90 12.62
C ALA A 91 3.69 5.18 13.52
N TRP A 92 2.47 5.22 12.96
CA TRP A 92 1.24 5.42 13.75
C TRP A 92 0.91 4.22 14.64
N ALA A 93 1.04 3.00 14.13
CA ALA A 93 0.82 1.81 14.94
C ALA A 93 1.73 1.81 16.19
N LYS A 94 3.03 2.00 15.98
CA LYS A 94 4.01 2.07 17.07
C LYS A 94 3.75 3.22 18.04
N LYS A 95 3.39 4.40 17.53
CA LYS A 95 3.02 5.55 18.36
C LYS A 95 1.83 5.22 19.26
N ILE A 96 0.76 4.64 18.72
CA ILE A 96 -0.45 4.32 19.48
C ILE A 96 -0.15 3.25 20.55
N LEU A 97 0.74 2.31 20.24
CA LEU A 97 1.18 1.28 21.19
C LEU A 97 2.24 1.78 22.20
N GLY A 98 2.69 3.03 22.10
CA GLY A 98 3.74 3.58 22.96
C GLY A 98 5.15 3.07 22.62
N GLU A 99 5.32 2.50 21.43
CA GLU A 99 6.61 2.03 20.92
C GLU A 99 7.35 3.13 20.16
N LYS A 100 8.66 2.94 19.94
CA LYS A 100 9.48 3.90 19.18
C LYS A 100 9.18 3.80 17.68
N PRO A 101 8.63 4.85 17.05
CA PRO A 101 8.38 4.84 15.62
C PRO A 101 9.69 4.92 14.80
N PRO A 102 9.66 4.61 13.49
CA PRO A 102 10.78 4.87 12.59
C PRO A 102 11.13 6.36 12.60
N ALA A 103 12.41 6.68 12.42
CA ALA A 103 12.91 8.05 12.58
C ALA A 103 12.35 9.02 11.52
N ARG A 104 12.17 8.55 10.30
CA ARG A 104 11.69 9.34 9.14
C ARG A 104 11.00 8.44 8.13
N CYS A 105 9.92 8.94 7.52
CA CYS A 105 9.16 8.22 6.49
C CYS A 105 9.16 8.91 5.12
N ASP A 106 9.91 9.99 4.92
CA ASP A 106 9.83 10.84 3.72
C ASP A 106 9.93 10.06 2.39
N LEU A 107 10.87 9.12 2.30
CA LEU A 107 11.08 8.24 1.14
C LEU A 107 10.87 6.76 1.51
N GLY A 108 9.91 6.49 2.41
CA GLY A 108 9.59 5.14 2.87
C GLY A 108 10.41 4.64 4.06
N GLY A 109 11.13 5.54 4.74
CA GLY A 109 11.82 5.25 5.98
C GLY A 109 13.02 4.30 5.85
N PRO A 110 13.45 3.70 6.96
CA PRO A 110 14.64 2.84 7.02
C PRO A 110 14.41 1.42 6.47
N ASN A 111 13.18 1.05 6.13
CA ASN A 111 12.88 -0.28 5.60
C ASN A 111 13.70 -0.55 4.32
N PRO A 112 14.39 -1.72 4.19
CA PRO A 112 15.28 -2.01 3.07
C PRO A 112 14.58 -2.35 1.75
N ALA A 113 13.25 -2.54 1.73
CA ALA A 113 12.47 -2.89 0.54
C ALA A 113 12.74 -1.94 -0.64
N LYS A 114 13.02 -2.51 -1.84
CA LYS A 114 13.35 -1.74 -3.06
C LYS A 114 12.54 -2.16 -4.27
N SER A 115 12.29 -3.45 -4.44
CA SER A 115 11.44 -3.97 -5.54
C SER A 115 9.96 -3.77 -5.25
N LYS A 116 9.13 -3.82 -6.29
CA LYS A 116 7.67 -3.81 -6.15
C LYS A 116 7.18 -4.86 -5.16
N ALA A 117 7.65 -6.10 -5.30
CA ALA A 117 7.23 -7.20 -4.44
C ALA A 117 7.59 -6.96 -2.96
N GLU A 118 8.81 -6.47 -2.67
CA GLU A 118 9.23 -6.16 -1.31
C GLU A 118 8.45 -5.00 -0.70
N ILE A 119 8.18 -3.95 -1.50
CA ILE A 119 7.41 -2.78 -1.03
C ILE A 119 5.94 -3.16 -0.77
N LEU A 120 5.33 -3.99 -1.62
CA LEU A 120 3.98 -4.51 -1.38
C LEU A 120 3.91 -5.41 -0.15
N ALA A 121 4.94 -6.24 0.08
CA ALA A 121 5.03 -7.02 1.31
C ALA A 121 5.13 -6.13 2.56
N TYR A 122 5.96 -5.08 2.52
CA TYR A 122 6.06 -4.10 3.60
C TYR A 122 4.74 -3.35 3.83
N LEU A 123 4.06 -2.94 2.77
CA LEU A 123 2.74 -2.31 2.84
C LEU A 123 1.74 -3.23 3.56
N LYS A 124 1.66 -4.48 3.16
CA LYS A 124 0.79 -5.48 3.79
C LYS A 124 1.07 -5.67 5.28
N GLU A 125 2.33 -5.76 5.67
CA GLU A 125 2.68 -5.86 7.10
C GLU A 125 2.34 -4.57 7.87
N SER A 126 2.47 -3.40 7.23
CA SER A 126 2.10 -2.12 7.85
C SER A 126 0.59 -1.99 8.07
N PHE A 127 -0.23 -2.51 7.16
CA PHE A 127 -1.68 -2.60 7.34
C PHE A 127 -2.04 -3.49 8.52
N LYS A 128 -1.48 -4.70 8.61
CA LYS A 128 -1.70 -5.59 9.76
C LYS A 128 -1.33 -4.95 11.11
N ALA A 129 -0.33 -4.08 11.12
CA ALA A 129 0.04 -3.37 12.34
C ALA A 129 -1.06 -2.40 12.78
N ILE A 130 -1.71 -1.69 11.85
CA ILE A 130 -2.87 -0.84 12.15
C ILE A 130 -4.11 -1.67 12.48
N ASP A 131 -4.37 -2.78 11.76
CA ASP A 131 -5.48 -3.70 12.05
C ASP A 131 -5.45 -4.18 13.50
N LYS A 132 -4.25 -4.55 13.97
CA LYS A 132 -4.04 -4.92 15.37
C LYS A 132 -4.42 -3.78 16.33
N VAL A 133 -3.99 -2.55 16.04
CA VAL A 133 -4.33 -1.38 16.86
C VAL A 133 -5.83 -1.14 16.85
N ILE A 134 -6.49 -1.26 15.70
CA ILE A 134 -7.95 -1.09 15.56
C ILE A 134 -8.68 -2.17 16.35
N ALA A 135 -8.26 -3.43 16.24
CA ALA A 135 -8.86 -4.54 16.99
C ALA A 135 -8.75 -4.38 18.53
N GLU A 136 -7.73 -3.66 19.00
CA GLU A 136 -7.53 -3.32 20.43
C GLU A 136 -8.21 -1.99 20.83
N THR A 137 -8.94 -1.35 19.91
CA THR A 137 -9.58 -0.04 20.13
C THR A 137 -11.06 -0.21 20.40
N ASP A 138 -11.54 0.41 21.49
CA ASP A 138 -12.95 0.51 21.84
C ASP A 138 -13.30 1.94 22.30
N ASP A 139 -14.58 2.22 22.53
CA ASP A 139 -15.04 3.55 22.93
C ASP A 139 -14.48 4.01 24.30
N LYS A 140 -13.93 3.08 25.12
CA LYS A 140 -13.35 3.41 26.43
C LYS A 140 -11.91 3.93 26.30
N ASN A 141 -11.19 3.50 25.25
CA ASN A 141 -9.78 3.86 25.07
C ASN A 141 -9.53 4.84 23.91
N LEU A 142 -10.55 5.23 23.15
CA LEU A 142 -10.44 6.19 22.04
C LEU A 142 -9.77 7.50 22.44
N MET A 143 -10.04 8.00 23.64
CA MET A 143 -9.49 9.25 24.14
C MET A 143 -8.17 9.08 24.91
N GLN A 144 -7.64 7.86 24.98
CA GLN A 144 -6.34 7.62 25.58
C GLN A 144 -5.25 8.39 24.87
N ALA A 145 -4.45 9.17 25.62
CA ALA A 145 -3.35 9.95 25.07
C ALA A 145 -2.32 9.06 24.37
N THR A 146 -1.83 9.50 23.22
CA THR A 146 -0.75 8.84 22.48
C THR A 146 0.52 9.70 22.55
N PRO A 147 1.70 9.11 22.82
CA PRO A 147 2.94 9.89 22.97
C PRO A 147 3.45 10.46 21.64
N GLY A 148 4.23 11.54 21.73
CA GLY A 148 5.04 12.09 20.64
C GLY A 148 4.38 13.22 19.83
N PRO A 149 5.20 13.90 19.00
CA PRO A 149 4.84 15.15 18.33
C PRO A 149 4.02 14.97 17.05
N TYR A 150 3.80 13.74 16.59
CA TYR A 150 3.07 13.47 15.36
C TYR A 150 1.56 13.65 15.55
N TRP A 151 0.88 13.93 14.48
CA TRP A 151 -0.55 14.17 14.32
C TRP A 151 -1.40 13.22 15.17
N GLY A 152 -2.18 13.80 16.05
CA GLY A 152 -3.05 13.08 16.96
C GLY A 152 -2.54 13.06 18.41
N ALA A 153 -3.27 13.72 19.30
CA ALA A 153 -2.97 13.76 20.73
C ALA A 153 -3.50 12.54 21.49
N ASN A 154 -4.39 11.76 20.88
CA ASN A 154 -5.02 10.58 21.43
C ASN A 154 -5.23 9.51 20.36
N ARG A 155 -5.68 8.32 20.77
CA ARG A 155 -5.89 7.17 19.88
C ARG A 155 -6.84 7.50 18.73
N LEU A 156 -7.98 8.14 18.99
CA LEU A 156 -8.97 8.53 17.96
C LEU A 156 -8.32 9.44 16.90
N SER A 157 -7.69 10.52 17.33
CA SER A 157 -7.06 11.47 16.40
C SER A 157 -5.88 10.87 15.65
N SER A 158 -5.14 9.93 16.25
CA SER A 158 -4.06 9.21 15.56
C SER A 158 -4.60 8.27 14.48
N LEU A 159 -5.66 7.50 14.76
CA LEU A 159 -6.31 6.64 13.77
C LEU A 159 -6.97 7.44 12.64
N THR A 160 -7.65 8.54 12.98
CA THR A 160 -8.23 9.44 11.97
C THR A 160 -7.15 10.05 11.07
N ALA A 161 -6.01 10.45 11.65
CA ALA A 161 -4.87 10.96 10.88
C ALA A 161 -4.27 9.89 9.94
N THR A 162 -4.27 8.62 10.36
CA THR A 162 -3.82 7.50 9.52
C THR A 162 -4.74 7.33 8.31
N VAL A 163 -6.06 7.30 8.50
CA VAL A 163 -7.06 7.23 7.41
C VAL A 163 -6.90 8.42 6.45
N TRP A 164 -6.81 9.64 6.99
CA TRP A 164 -6.62 10.84 6.18
C TRP A 164 -5.33 10.79 5.35
N HIS A 165 -4.22 10.38 5.94
CA HIS A 165 -2.93 10.27 5.26
C HIS A 165 -2.97 9.28 4.09
N ILE A 166 -3.55 8.10 4.30
CA ILE A 166 -3.67 7.11 3.23
C ILE A 166 -4.58 7.62 2.12
N SER A 167 -5.72 8.27 2.48
CA SER A 167 -6.67 8.81 1.50
C SER A 167 -6.03 9.90 0.63
N ASP A 168 -5.18 10.76 1.19
CA ASP A 168 -4.41 11.77 0.44
C ASP A 168 -3.49 11.10 -0.60
N HIS A 169 -2.71 10.11 -0.16
CA HIS A 169 -1.81 9.37 -1.05
C HIS A 169 -2.53 8.47 -2.04
N TYR A 170 -3.69 7.90 -1.68
CA TYR A 170 -4.55 7.17 -2.61
C TYR A 170 -4.94 8.04 -3.81
N GLY A 171 -5.42 9.27 -3.54
CA GLY A 171 -5.77 10.20 -4.60
C GLY A 171 -4.60 10.51 -5.55
N GLN A 172 -3.39 10.68 -5.01
CA GLN A 172 -2.18 10.89 -5.80
C GLN A 172 -1.84 9.68 -6.67
N LEU A 173 -1.90 8.46 -6.11
CA LEU A 173 -1.64 7.22 -6.87
C LEU A 173 -2.67 6.98 -7.98
N VAL A 174 -3.94 7.30 -7.74
CA VAL A 174 -5.01 7.27 -8.76
C VAL A 174 -4.66 8.16 -9.95
N VAL A 175 -4.16 9.37 -9.69
CA VAL A 175 -3.70 10.28 -10.77
C VAL A 175 -2.50 9.68 -11.51
N TYR A 176 -1.52 9.09 -10.79
CA TYR A 176 -0.35 8.47 -11.42
C TYR A 176 -0.74 7.29 -12.32
N LEU A 177 -1.70 6.45 -11.90
CA LEU A 177 -2.23 5.37 -12.76
C LEU A 177 -2.83 5.95 -14.04
N ARG A 178 -3.70 6.95 -13.94
CA ARG A 178 -4.36 7.59 -15.11
C ARG A 178 -3.35 8.23 -16.05
N MET A 179 -2.31 8.88 -15.56
CA MET A 179 -1.21 9.43 -16.36
C MET A 179 -0.43 8.34 -17.13
N ASN A 180 -0.49 7.09 -16.68
CA ASN A 180 0.09 5.92 -17.35
C ASN A 180 -0.92 5.13 -18.18
N GLY A 181 -2.13 5.66 -18.42
CA GLY A 181 -3.17 5.01 -19.20
C GLY A 181 -3.85 3.85 -18.48
N ILE A 182 -3.72 3.76 -17.16
CA ILE A 182 -4.29 2.69 -16.35
C ILE A 182 -5.56 3.22 -15.64
N VAL A 183 -6.69 2.53 -15.85
CA VAL A 183 -7.93 2.83 -15.10
C VAL A 183 -7.77 2.26 -13.69
N PRO A 184 -7.91 3.10 -12.63
CA PRO A 184 -7.83 2.61 -11.26
C PRO A 184 -8.86 1.51 -10.97
N PRO A 185 -8.51 0.43 -10.23
CA PRO A 185 -9.40 -0.71 -10.00
C PRO A 185 -10.77 -0.34 -9.43
N VAL A 186 -10.82 0.60 -8.50
CA VAL A 186 -12.05 1.05 -7.82
C VAL A 186 -12.89 2.03 -8.68
N SER A 187 -12.39 2.42 -9.84
CA SER A 187 -13.09 3.32 -10.79
C SER A 187 -13.71 2.58 -11.96
N LYS A 188 -13.75 1.25 -11.92
CA LYS A 188 -14.30 0.40 -13.00
C LYS A 188 -15.78 0.15 -12.80
#